data_dcfd0059548f5d0195d0f22e1124e274
#
_entry.id   dcfd0059548f5d0195d0f22e1124e274
#
_cell.length_a   1.000
_cell.length_b   1.000
_cell.length_c   1.000
_cell.angle_alpha   90.00
_cell.angle_beta   90.00
_cell.angle_gamma   90.00
#
_symmetry.space_group_name_H-M   'P 1'
#
loop_
_entity.id
_entity.type
_entity.pdbx_description
1 polymer ?
#
loop_
_entity_poly.entity_id
_entity_poly.type
_entity_poly.pdbx_seq_one_letter_code
_entity_poly.pdbx_strand_id
1 'polypeptide(L)'
;SLPFRDGKIKLEGVDLKDNKPHTYRITFFGSTVTLKDLLGDDKLQALDFSSYDQNLKYNNTAIRTGLSLDPNTNDVVVPLISHTSRLFYNSTSGHAHEDLLSGNMYYENGNAHTHGVKWDDLKYAIRVDSIIQAIGVKYGLTFSNDFFNSTNEHYYNLFLWLHRKKGDVENLTGFNQAIVNGWTGSIGAPDSTFTQMVSSTTMRVTGDPTRYLSYSLTLTSTTTSIYKVSLQKDGIEVYNTGNVNGGSVIIDQADFNIEQGDYTVYIESNDTMTFSEIEWDILYNLGGGSTAASNYPTGTYNYISTFNFYISQQIPEMKTIDFLTGIFKTFNLTAYVDKISGDIIVKTLDDFYSDGVSFDITKYIDNSKSSVNISLPYKEINFEHEDTKTFLAAKHSQQFGKTWGKDSYVGGEKLDGGIYSIKTPFSQLKYERLVDVATGNNTTAQVGYFVDDNQESYFGKPLIFYPIRQSTSTTTISFLLSETNHQPQTVYNIPSNSVYLTRL
;
A
#
# COMPACT_ATOMS: atom_id res chain seq x y z
N SER A 1 -3.63 -40.71 -35.40
CA SER A 1 -2.79 -39.51 -35.62
C SER A 1 -2.55 -38.85 -34.29
N LEU A 2 -1.31 -38.54 -33.99
CA LEU A 2 -0.97 -37.71 -32.83
C LEU A 2 -1.52 -36.31 -33.10
N PRO A 3 -2.31 -35.74 -32.19
CA PRO A 3 -2.79 -34.39 -32.34
C PRO A 3 -1.62 -33.43 -32.23
N PHE A 4 -1.33 -32.68 -33.30
CA PHE A 4 -0.39 -31.58 -33.25
C PHE A 4 -1.18 -30.28 -32.89
N ARG A 5 -0.53 -29.35 -32.22
CA ARG A 5 -1.17 -28.08 -31.84
C ARG A 5 -1.58 -27.29 -33.09
N ASP A 6 -2.71 -26.59 -33.02
CA ASP A 6 -3.09 -25.62 -34.04
C ASP A 6 -2.13 -24.43 -34.05
N GLY A 7 -1.80 -23.95 -35.25
CA GLY A 7 -0.88 -22.85 -35.38
C GLY A 7 -0.60 -22.51 -36.83
N LYS A 8 0.38 -21.63 -37.06
CA LYS A 8 0.84 -21.22 -38.39
C LYS A 8 2.20 -21.84 -38.66
N ILE A 9 2.38 -22.37 -39.85
CA ILE A 9 3.67 -22.88 -40.33
C ILE A 9 4.29 -21.84 -41.26
N LYS A 10 5.51 -21.42 -40.97
CA LYS A 10 6.36 -20.64 -41.87
C LYS A 10 7.37 -21.52 -42.51
N LEU A 11 7.41 -21.53 -43.82
CA LEU A 11 8.49 -22.21 -44.59
C LEU A 11 9.74 -21.32 -44.57
N GLU A 12 10.80 -21.79 -43.94
CA GLU A 12 12.09 -21.09 -43.84
C GLU A 12 13.05 -21.40 -44.97
N GLY A 13 12.93 -22.61 -45.52
CA GLY A 13 13.77 -23.03 -46.64
C GLY A 13 13.45 -24.43 -47.14
N VAL A 14 13.95 -24.74 -48.33
CA VAL A 14 13.81 -26.04 -48.96
C VAL A 14 15.18 -26.50 -49.43
N ASP A 15 15.61 -27.69 -49.00
CA ASP A 15 16.83 -28.31 -49.51
C ASP A 15 16.46 -29.20 -50.68
N LEU A 16 17.22 -29.08 -51.78
CA LEU A 16 17.01 -29.83 -53.01
C LEU A 16 17.98 -31.00 -53.09
N LYS A 17 17.49 -32.13 -53.53
CA LYS A 17 18.28 -33.29 -53.93
C LYS A 17 17.85 -33.67 -55.35
N ASP A 18 18.80 -33.80 -56.27
CA ASP A 18 18.55 -34.08 -57.67
C ASP A 18 17.55 -33.10 -58.29
N ASN A 19 17.67 -31.79 -58.00
CA ASN A 19 16.80 -30.72 -58.40
C ASN A 19 15.31 -30.87 -57.96
N LYS A 20 15.03 -31.70 -56.99
CA LYS A 20 13.68 -31.89 -56.44
C LYS A 20 13.71 -31.53 -54.94
N PRO A 21 12.62 -30.94 -54.43
CA PRO A 21 12.50 -30.71 -53.01
C PRO A 21 12.68 -31.98 -52.21
N HIS A 22 13.60 -31.96 -51.24
CA HIS A 22 13.95 -33.16 -50.43
C HIS A 22 13.61 -32.94 -48.96
N THR A 23 14.01 -31.82 -48.41
CA THR A 23 13.69 -31.46 -47.03
C THR A 23 13.16 -30.02 -46.95
N TYR A 24 12.19 -29.80 -46.08
CA TYR A 24 11.62 -28.48 -45.81
C TYR A 24 12.04 -28.05 -44.42
N ARG A 25 12.64 -26.88 -44.29
CA ARG A 25 12.84 -26.21 -43.00
C ARG A 25 11.60 -25.37 -42.70
N ILE A 26 10.91 -25.71 -41.65
CA ILE A 26 9.68 -25.04 -41.22
C ILE A 26 9.79 -24.57 -39.80
N THR A 27 9.26 -23.40 -39.51
CA THR A 27 9.02 -22.91 -38.16
C THR A 27 7.53 -22.98 -37.88
N PHE A 28 7.16 -23.65 -36.79
CA PHE A 28 5.78 -23.71 -36.33
C PHE A 28 5.55 -22.63 -35.27
N PHE A 29 4.60 -21.79 -35.50
CA PHE A 29 4.09 -20.82 -34.52
C PHE A 29 2.77 -21.36 -34.00
N GLY A 30 2.75 -21.85 -32.76
CA GLY A 30 1.50 -22.24 -32.09
C GLY A 30 0.55 -21.03 -31.99
N SER A 31 -0.75 -21.28 -32.02
CA SER A 31 -1.75 -20.24 -31.82
C SER A 31 -1.84 -19.87 -30.32
N THR A 32 -0.75 -19.45 -29.72
CA THR A 32 -0.77 -18.89 -28.39
C THR A 32 -0.92 -17.37 -28.53
N VAL A 33 -2.11 -16.86 -28.25
CA VAL A 33 -2.23 -15.48 -27.79
C VAL A 33 -1.38 -15.45 -26.53
N THR A 34 -0.26 -14.75 -26.59
CA THR A 34 0.62 -14.71 -25.41
C THR A 34 -0.09 -13.86 -24.36
N LEU A 35 0.01 -14.21 -23.09
CA LEU A 35 -0.46 -13.36 -21.99
C LEU A 35 0.05 -11.93 -22.15
N LYS A 36 1.24 -11.76 -22.70
CA LYS A 36 1.81 -10.46 -23.02
C LYS A 36 0.96 -9.64 -24.00
N ASP A 37 0.41 -10.30 -25.02
CA ASP A 37 -0.43 -9.60 -26.02
C ASP A 37 -1.79 -9.20 -25.42
N LEU A 38 -2.31 -9.99 -24.48
CA LEU A 38 -3.56 -9.69 -23.78
C LEU A 38 -3.40 -8.59 -22.73
N LEU A 39 -2.34 -8.62 -21.95
CA LEU A 39 -2.11 -7.67 -20.85
C LEU A 39 -1.50 -6.34 -21.36
N GLY A 40 -0.87 -6.34 -22.53
CA GLY A 40 -0.24 -5.17 -23.11
C GLY A 40 0.80 -4.51 -22.20
N ASP A 41 0.80 -3.19 -22.17
CA ASP A 41 1.68 -2.36 -21.34
C ASP A 41 0.99 -1.80 -20.08
N ASP A 42 -0.19 -2.29 -19.76
CA ASP A 42 -0.93 -1.85 -18.58
C ASP A 42 -0.16 -2.10 -17.30
N LYS A 43 -0.24 -1.13 -16.38
CA LYS A 43 0.34 -1.21 -15.05
C LYS A 43 -0.69 -1.70 -14.03
N LEU A 44 -0.22 -2.14 -12.87
CA LEU A 44 -1.08 -2.57 -11.75
C LEU A 44 -2.10 -1.49 -11.32
N GLN A 45 -1.76 -0.20 -11.49
CA GLN A 45 -2.68 0.92 -11.22
C GLN A 45 -3.95 0.90 -12.09
N ALA A 46 -3.92 0.20 -13.20
CA ALA A 46 -5.08 0.09 -14.09
C ALA A 46 -6.08 -1.01 -13.66
N LEU A 47 -5.76 -1.80 -12.65
CA LEU A 47 -6.64 -2.82 -12.09
C LEU A 47 -7.72 -2.17 -11.21
N ASP A 48 -8.87 -2.83 -11.12
CA ASP A 48 -9.98 -2.39 -10.29
C ASP A 48 -9.87 -2.98 -8.88
N PHE A 49 -9.73 -2.09 -7.90
CA PHE A 49 -9.71 -2.40 -6.48
C PHE A 49 -10.87 -1.73 -5.71
N SER A 50 -11.91 -1.28 -6.42
CA SER A 50 -13.01 -0.52 -5.84
C SER A 50 -13.73 -1.26 -4.69
N SER A 51 -13.73 -2.58 -4.70
CA SER A 51 -14.29 -3.40 -3.61
C SER A 51 -13.56 -3.21 -2.27
N TYR A 52 -12.29 -2.81 -2.31
CA TYR A 52 -11.48 -2.53 -1.14
C TYR A 52 -11.45 -1.03 -0.80
N ASP A 53 -11.33 -0.17 -1.81
CA ASP A 53 -11.11 1.28 -1.67
C ASP A 53 -12.23 1.99 -0.90
N GLN A 54 -13.48 1.54 -1.05
CA GLN A 54 -14.65 2.16 -0.43
C GLN A 54 -14.58 2.26 1.10
N ASN A 55 -13.88 1.34 1.73
CA ASN A 55 -13.78 1.21 3.19
C ASN A 55 -12.37 1.43 3.74
N LEU A 56 -11.39 1.59 2.87
CA LEU A 56 -10.01 1.78 3.29
C LEU A 56 -9.77 3.26 3.62
N LYS A 57 -9.36 3.50 4.87
CA LYS A 57 -8.97 4.83 5.36
C LYS A 57 -7.48 4.83 5.66
N TYR A 58 -6.82 5.98 5.48
CA TYR A 58 -5.44 6.14 5.89
C TYR A 58 -5.37 7.18 7.01
N ASN A 59 -5.54 6.70 8.22
CA ASN A 59 -5.47 7.50 9.44
C ASN A 59 -5.04 6.60 10.61
N ASN A 60 -4.78 7.21 11.74
CA ASN A 60 -4.33 6.53 12.95
C ASN A 60 -5.17 5.30 13.32
N THR A 61 -6.49 5.45 13.40
CA THR A 61 -7.39 4.35 13.79
C THR A 61 -7.36 3.20 12.78
N ALA A 62 -7.38 3.50 11.49
CA ALA A 62 -7.41 2.48 10.44
C ALA A 62 -6.09 1.71 10.36
N ILE A 63 -4.95 2.39 10.48
CA ILE A 63 -3.63 1.76 10.49
C ILE A 63 -3.45 0.86 11.71
N ARG A 64 -3.87 1.32 12.90
CA ARG A 64 -3.85 0.49 14.12
C ARG A 64 -4.73 -0.75 13.99
N THR A 65 -5.92 -0.59 13.45
CA THR A 65 -6.81 -1.72 13.15
C THR A 65 -6.14 -2.68 12.18
N GLY A 66 -5.53 -2.16 11.11
CA GLY A 66 -4.81 -2.94 10.10
C GLY A 66 -3.67 -3.78 10.66
N LEU A 67 -2.95 -3.27 11.67
CA LEU A 67 -1.90 -4.02 12.39
C LEU A 67 -2.46 -5.24 13.14
N SER A 68 -3.70 -5.18 13.58
CA SER A 68 -4.36 -6.22 14.37
C SER A 68 -5.21 -7.20 13.55
N LEU A 69 -5.39 -6.95 12.24
CA LEU A 69 -6.15 -7.84 11.37
C LEU A 69 -5.45 -9.18 11.18
N ASP A 70 -6.23 -10.25 11.14
CA ASP A 70 -5.72 -11.59 10.86
C ASP A 70 -5.42 -11.71 9.35
N PRO A 71 -4.15 -11.94 8.94
CA PRO A 71 -3.81 -12.07 7.52
C PRO A 71 -4.39 -13.34 6.87
N ASN A 72 -4.89 -14.30 7.64
CA ASN A 72 -5.54 -15.48 7.08
C ASN A 72 -6.96 -15.16 6.56
N THR A 73 -7.60 -14.15 7.11
CA THR A 73 -9.00 -13.80 6.82
C THR A 73 -9.19 -12.45 6.15
N ASN A 74 -8.12 -11.64 6.08
CA ASN A 74 -8.16 -10.31 5.50
C ASN A 74 -7.20 -10.20 4.33
N ASP A 75 -7.66 -9.63 3.23
CA ASP A 75 -6.86 -9.43 2.02
C ASP A 75 -6.02 -8.15 2.08
N VAL A 76 -6.37 -7.23 2.96
CA VAL A 76 -5.63 -6.00 3.18
C VAL A 76 -5.27 -5.89 4.66
N VAL A 77 -3.99 -5.73 4.95
CA VAL A 77 -3.43 -5.66 6.31
C VAL A 77 -2.36 -4.56 6.39
N VAL A 78 -1.96 -4.19 7.59
CA VAL A 78 -0.81 -3.31 7.81
C VAL A 78 0.33 -4.13 8.41
N PRO A 79 1.42 -4.38 7.67
CA PRO A 79 2.61 -5.02 8.24
C PRO A 79 3.44 -4.01 9.04
N LEU A 80 4.19 -4.52 10.01
CA LEU A 80 5.15 -3.70 10.76
C LEU A 80 6.43 -3.47 9.92
N ILE A 81 6.29 -2.65 8.87
CA ILE A 81 7.38 -2.24 7.98
C ILE A 81 7.40 -0.71 7.94
N SER A 82 8.48 -0.12 8.45
CA SER A 82 8.71 1.33 8.37
C SER A 82 9.48 1.69 7.10
N HIS A 83 9.17 2.83 6.52
CA HIS A 83 9.91 3.41 5.39
C HIS A 83 10.64 4.71 5.75
N THR A 84 10.54 5.14 6.97
CA THR A 84 11.07 6.43 7.45
C THR A 84 12.09 6.26 8.55
N SER A 85 11.79 5.46 9.58
CA SER A 85 12.62 5.34 10.76
C SER A 85 12.84 3.89 11.18
N ARG A 86 14.01 3.60 11.71
CA ARG A 86 14.30 2.32 12.33
C ARG A 86 13.56 2.21 13.65
N LEU A 87 12.95 1.05 13.89
CA LEU A 87 12.19 0.76 15.09
C LEU A 87 13.08 0.06 16.13
N PHE A 88 13.05 0.55 17.36
CA PHE A 88 13.76 -0.01 18.52
C PHE A 88 12.74 -0.32 19.62
N TYR A 89 12.98 -1.36 20.38
CA TYR A 89 12.12 -1.73 21.50
C TYR A 89 12.85 -1.52 22.83
N ASN A 90 12.15 -0.92 23.78
CA ASN A 90 12.63 -0.74 25.14
C ASN A 90 11.50 -1.02 26.12
N SER A 91 11.66 -2.02 26.98
CA SER A 91 10.66 -2.41 27.99
C SER A 91 10.69 -1.54 29.24
N THR A 92 11.70 -0.68 29.40
CA THR A 92 11.82 0.17 30.59
C THR A 92 10.95 1.41 30.41
N SER A 93 10.04 1.61 31.34
CA SER A 93 9.21 2.80 31.40
C SER A 93 10.00 4.08 31.67
N GLY A 94 9.51 5.20 31.17
CA GLY A 94 10.01 6.52 31.52
C GLY A 94 11.23 7.02 30.71
N HIS A 95 11.63 6.33 29.67
CA HIS A 95 12.65 6.86 28.78
C HIS A 95 12.07 7.88 27.80
N ALA A 96 12.28 9.12 28.12
CA ALA A 96 11.88 10.27 27.32
C ALA A 96 12.87 10.58 26.19
N HIS A 97 13.47 9.58 25.55
CA HIS A 97 14.49 9.85 24.55
C HIS A 97 14.05 9.48 23.16
N GLU A 98 14.13 10.46 22.29
CA GLU A 98 13.86 10.34 20.85
C GLU A 98 15.02 9.75 20.08
N ASP A 99 16.16 9.51 20.74
CA ASP A 99 17.31 8.98 20.07
C ASP A 99 17.17 7.48 19.74
N LEU A 100 17.92 7.08 18.74
CA LEU A 100 17.90 5.73 18.20
C LEU A 100 18.27 4.63 19.23
N LEU A 101 18.86 4.99 20.34
CA LEU A 101 19.35 4.08 21.37
C LEU A 101 18.30 3.81 22.46
N SER A 102 17.32 4.69 22.62
CA SER A 102 16.36 4.64 23.72
C SER A 102 15.07 3.92 23.42
N GLY A 103 14.83 3.55 22.17
CA GLY A 103 13.64 2.84 21.74
C GLY A 103 12.45 3.76 21.46
N ASN A 104 11.95 3.68 20.22
CA ASN A 104 10.73 4.33 19.78
C ASN A 104 9.51 3.38 19.81
N MET A 105 9.72 2.12 20.21
CA MET A 105 8.68 1.13 20.47
C MET A 105 8.83 0.65 21.91
N TYR A 106 7.99 1.12 22.79
CA TYR A 106 7.93 0.65 24.15
C TYR A 106 6.48 0.64 24.61
N TYR A 107 6.21 -0.05 25.69
CA TYR A 107 4.92 -0.05 26.33
C TYR A 107 5.02 0.56 27.70
N GLU A 108 4.28 1.63 27.93
CA GLU A 108 4.07 2.17 29.26
C GLU A 108 2.59 2.49 29.46
N ASN A 109 2.02 1.96 30.51
CA ASN A 109 0.61 2.14 30.81
C ASN A 109 0.40 3.47 31.54
N GLY A 110 -0.20 4.43 30.85
CA GLY A 110 -0.78 5.61 31.49
C GLY A 110 0.04 6.90 31.48
N ASN A 111 1.22 6.95 30.88
CA ASN A 111 2.01 8.18 30.76
C ASN A 111 1.95 8.78 29.38
N ALA A 112 1.98 10.12 29.30
CA ALA A 112 2.07 10.85 28.06
C ALA A 112 3.52 10.85 27.56
N HIS A 113 3.76 10.33 26.35
CA HIS A 113 5.07 10.30 25.71
C HIS A 113 4.99 10.77 24.27
N THR A 114 6.10 11.33 23.81
CA THR A 114 6.26 11.80 22.43
C THR A 114 6.82 10.74 21.48
N HIS A 115 7.00 9.50 21.98
CA HIS A 115 7.64 8.41 21.25
C HIS A 115 6.68 7.28 20.98
N GLY A 116 6.81 6.69 19.83
CA GLY A 116 6.01 5.54 19.39
C GLY A 116 6.03 5.41 17.89
N VAL A 117 5.44 4.32 17.41
CA VAL A 117 5.22 4.16 15.99
C VAL A 117 4.15 5.14 15.54
N LYS A 118 4.46 5.97 14.56
CA LYS A 118 3.48 6.86 13.94
C LYS A 118 2.70 6.09 12.89
N TRP A 119 1.45 6.43 12.73
CA TRP A 119 0.59 5.76 11.77
C TRP A 119 1.05 5.98 10.31
N ASP A 120 1.62 7.14 10.01
CA ASP A 120 2.15 7.52 8.70
C ASP A 120 3.50 6.87 8.37
N ASP A 121 4.20 6.29 9.36
CA ASP A 121 5.38 5.44 9.13
C ASP A 121 5.02 4.08 8.52
N LEU A 122 3.75 3.69 8.54
CA LEU A 122 3.27 2.39 8.12
C LEU A 122 2.38 2.49 6.87
N LYS A 123 2.38 1.43 6.06
CA LYS A 123 1.59 1.33 4.83
C LYS A 123 0.79 0.04 4.83
N TYR A 124 -0.30 0.02 4.07
CA TYR A 124 -1.04 -1.20 3.80
C TYR A 124 -0.25 -2.17 2.93
N ALA A 125 -0.68 -3.41 2.96
CA ALA A 125 -0.30 -4.46 2.03
C ALA A 125 -1.56 -5.20 1.57
N ILE A 126 -1.56 -5.64 0.32
CA ILE A 126 -2.65 -6.40 -0.28
C ILE A 126 -2.20 -7.82 -0.61
N ARG A 127 -3.09 -8.80 -0.42
CA ARG A 127 -2.85 -10.18 -0.80
C ARG A 127 -2.56 -10.30 -2.29
N VAL A 128 -1.55 -11.09 -2.65
CA VAL A 128 -1.18 -11.32 -4.06
C VAL A 128 -2.33 -11.96 -4.84
N ASP A 129 -3.09 -12.87 -4.21
CA ASP A 129 -4.25 -13.50 -4.81
C ASP A 129 -5.33 -12.49 -5.25
N SER A 130 -5.59 -11.46 -4.45
CA SER A 130 -6.51 -10.37 -4.81
C SER A 130 -6.07 -9.63 -6.08
N ILE A 131 -4.77 -9.48 -6.28
CA ILE A 131 -4.22 -8.86 -7.50
C ILE A 131 -4.41 -9.81 -8.71
N ILE A 132 -4.18 -11.11 -8.54
CA ILE A 132 -4.42 -12.11 -9.59
C ILE A 132 -5.89 -12.15 -9.99
N GLN A 133 -6.81 -12.08 -9.02
CA GLN A 133 -8.24 -12.01 -9.29
C GLN A 133 -8.61 -10.72 -10.05
N ALA A 134 -8.08 -9.57 -9.65
CA ALA A 134 -8.29 -8.30 -10.35
C ALA A 134 -7.76 -8.34 -11.80
N ILE A 135 -6.65 -9.03 -12.05
CA ILE A 135 -6.14 -9.28 -13.40
C ILE A 135 -7.16 -10.12 -14.19
N GLY A 136 -7.64 -11.22 -13.60
CA GLY A 136 -8.66 -12.08 -14.21
C GLY A 136 -9.90 -11.29 -14.64
N VAL A 137 -10.44 -10.49 -13.72
CA VAL A 137 -11.64 -9.66 -13.97
C VAL A 137 -11.38 -8.64 -15.09
N LYS A 138 -10.29 -7.89 -15.02
CA LYS A 138 -10.00 -6.83 -16.00
C LYS A 138 -9.86 -7.35 -17.42
N TYR A 139 -9.17 -8.47 -17.60
CA TYR A 139 -8.83 -8.99 -18.93
C TYR A 139 -9.73 -10.14 -19.37
N GLY A 140 -10.77 -10.47 -18.59
CA GLY A 140 -11.66 -11.58 -18.88
C GLY A 140 -10.92 -12.94 -18.91
N LEU A 141 -9.94 -13.11 -18.01
CA LEU A 141 -9.14 -14.33 -17.91
C LEU A 141 -9.62 -15.17 -16.73
N THR A 142 -9.81 -16.45 -16.94
CA THR A 142 -10.04 -17.41 -15.86
C THR A 142 -8.77 -18.22 -15.64
N PHE A 143 -8.17 -18.09 -14.46
CA PHE A 143 -7.07 -18.94 -14.05
C PHE A 143 -7.58 -20.18 -13.35
N SER A 144 -6.96 -21.34 -13.63
CA SER A 144 -7.33 -22.57 -12.93
C SER A 144 -6.96 -22.52 -11.44
N ASN A 145 -7.68 -23.31 -10.66
CA ASN A 145 -7.43 -23.46 -9.22
C ASN A 145 -6.31 -24.47 -8.89
N ASP A 146 -5.56 -24.96 -9.88
CA ASP A 146 -4.48 -25.92 -9.62
C ASP A 146 -3.39 -25.31 -8.72
N PHE A 147 -2.98 -24.08 -9.00
CA PHE A 147 -1.98 -23.37 -8.21
C PHE A 147 -2.56 -22.16 -7.45
N PHE A 148 -3.38 -21.34 -8.12
CA PHE A 148 -3.99 -20.14 -7.54
C PHE A 148 -5.23 -20.50 -6.71
N ASN A 149 -5.01 -20.96 -5.49
CA ASN A 149 -6.06 -21.36 -4.57
C ASN A 149 -5.66 -21.12 -3.11
N SER A 150 -6.66 -21.02 -2.22
CA SER A 150 -6.49 -20.73 -0.80
C SER A 150 -5.85 -21.87 0.01
N THR A 151 -5.80 -23.08 -0.51
CA THR A 151 -5.18 -24.23 0.16
C THR A 151 -3.66 -24.28 -0.09
N ASN A 152 -3.17 -23.56 -1.09
CA ASN A 152 -1.74 -23.37 -1.34
C ASN A 152 -1.20 -22.27 -0.45
N GLU A 153 -0.84 -22.59 0.80
CA GLU A 153 -0.40 -21.63 1.80
C GLU A 153 0.81 -20.79 1.36
N HIS A 154 1.71 -21.37 0.58
CA HIS A 154 2.90 -20.68 0.07
C HIS A 154 2.56 -19.55 -0.91
N TYR A 155 1.48 -19.68 -1.62
CA TYR A 155 0.99 -18.65 -2.52
C TYR A 155 -0.01 -17.74 -1.82
N TYR A 156 -1.03 -18.34 -1.19
CA TYR A 156 -2.17 -17.59 -0.69
C TYR A 156 -1.82 -16.61 0.44
N ASN A 157 -0.82 -16.94 1.24
CA ASN A 157 -0.34 -16.08 2.32
C ASN A 157 0.67 -15.01 1.87
N LEU A 158 0.88 -14.85 0.57
CA LEU A 158 1.80 -13.84 0.04
C LEU A 158 1.10 -12.49 -0.12
N PHE A 159 1.74 -11.42 0.36
CA PHE A 159 1.25 -10.05 0.29
C PHE A 159 2.23 -9.15 -0.46
N LEU A 160 1.69 -8.15 -1.15
CA LEU A 160 2.43 -7.06 -1.76
C LEU A 160 2.29 -5.80 -0.90
N TRP A 161 3.42 -5.21 -0.50
CA TRP A 161 3.44 -3.97 0.26
C TRP A 161 3.12 -2.77 -0.65
N LEU A 162 2.17 -1.93 -0.23
CA LEU A 162 1.70 -0.79 -0.99
C LEU A 162 2.60 0.43 -0.75
N HIS A 163 3.83 0.32 -1.24
CA HIS A 163 4.84 1.36 -1.18
C HIS A 163 5.23 1.80 -2.59
N ARG A 164 5.01 3.05 -2.90
CA ARG A 164 5.31 3.61 -4.22
C ARG A 164 6.23 4.82 -4.12
N LYS A 165 6.58 5.37 -5.29
CA LYS A 165 7.52 6.47 -5.46
C LYS A 165 7.21 7.63 -4.50
N LYS A 166 8.14 7.96 -3.61
CA LYS A 166 8.13 8.93 -2.52
C LYS A 166 7.68 8.42 -1.15
N GLY A 167 7.20 7.20 -1.04
CA GLY A 167 6.87 6.59 0.25
C GLY A 167 5.69 7.20 1.01
N ASP A 168 5.17 8.32 0.56
CA ASP A 168 4.08 9.07 1.15
C ASP A 168 2.79 8.94 0.33
N VAL A 169 1.71 9.41 0.92
CA VAL A 169 0.37 9.38 0.36
C VAL A 169 0.03 10.71 -0.34
N GLU A 170 1.05 11.55 -0.60
CA GLU A 170 0.93 12.94 -1.08
C GLU A 170 0.15 13.15 -2.39
N ASN A 171 -0.08 12.13 -3.17
CA ASN A 171 -0.81 12.27 -4.43
C ASN A 171 -2.28 11.90 -4.33
N LEU A 172 -2.79 11.70 -3.14
CA LEU A 172 -4.22 11.63 -2.95
C LEU A 172 -4.75 13.06 -3.03
N THR A 173 -5.42 13.35 -4.11
CA THR A 173 -6.01 14.65 -4.38
C THR A 173 -6.95 15.06 -3.26
N GLY A 174 -6.53 16.04 -2.49
CA GLY A 174 -7.36 16.76 -1.55
C GLY A 174 -7.22 16.28 -0.11
N PHE A 175 -6.95 17.22 0.76
CA PHE A 175 -7.33 17.12 2.16
C PHE A 175 -8.80 16.74 2.22
N ASN A 176 -9.19 15.86 3.13
CA ASN A 176 -10.62 15.64 3.37
C ASN A 176 -11.20 16.90 3.97
N GLN A 177 -12.10 17.46 3.22
CA GLN A 177 -12.87 18.61 3.64
C GLN A 177 -14.10 18.11 4.40
N ALA A 178 -14.20 18.42 5.69
CA ALA A 178 -15.37 18.15 6.48
C ALA A 178 -16.11 19.44 6.76
N ILE A 179 -17.42 19.42 6.52
CA ILE A 179 -18.29 20.53 6.89
C ILE A 179 -18.49 20.53 8.41
N VAL A 180 -18.29 21.67 9.05
CA VAL A 180 -18.56 21.84 10.47
C VAL A 180 -20.06 21.73 10.71
N ASN A 181 -20.44 20.91 11.66
CA ASN A 181 -21.82 20.66 12.04
C ASN A 181 -22.00 20.80 13.56
N GLY A 182 -23.24 20.72 13.99
CA GLY A 182 -23.58 20.82 15.43
C GLY A 182 -23.73 22.22 15.95
N TRP A 183 -23.85 23.20 15.07
CA TRP A 183 -24.16 24.57 15.46
C TRP A 183 -25.43 24.61 16.29
N THR A 184 -25.36 25.24 17.44
CA THR A 184 -26.52 25.49 18.30
C THR A 184 -27.00 26.93 18.14
N GLY A 185 -28.29 27.09 18.15
CA GLY A 185 -28.96 28.31 17.70
C GLY A 185 -28.65 29.55 18.48
N SER A 186 -28.95 30.68 17.87
CA SER A 186 -28.85 32.01 18.42
C SER A 186 -29.48 32.12 19.77
N ILE A 187 -28.68 32.46 20.71
CA ILE A 187 -29.17 32.76 22.02
C ILE A 187 -28.88 34.24 22.23
N GLY A 188 -29.83 35.04 22.13
CA GLY A 188 -29.66 36.38 22.67
C GLY A 188 -30.06 37.50 21.83
N ALA A 189 -30.70 37.33 20.84
CA ALA A 189 -31.55 38.32 20.38
C ALA A 189 -32.12 38.11 19.07
N PRO A 190 -32.95 38.69 19.08
CA PRO A 190 -34.21 38.50 18.56
C PRO A 190 -34.38 38.77 17.13
N ASP A 191 -33.42 38.72 16.33
CA ASP A 191 -33.75 39.05 14.97
C ASP A 191 -33.21 38.05 13.97
N SER A 192 -34.00 36.97 13.79
CA SER A 192 -33.91 36.10 12.59
C SER A 192 -33.87 36.88 11.28
N THR A 193 -34.03 38.22 11.32
CA THR A 193 -33.91 39.10 10.18
C THR A 193 -32.47 39.47 9.82
N PHE A 194 -31.49 39.16 10.67
CA PHE A 194 -30.09 39.43 10.37
C PHE A 194 -29.27 38.13 10.11
N THR A 195 -29.31 37.21 11.06
CA THR A 195 -28.64 35.94 10.95
C THR A 195 -29.44 34.84 11.62
N GLN A 196 -29.39 33.63 11.08
CA GLN A 196 -30.02 32.45 11.67
C GLN A 196 -29.29 31.17 11.25
N MET A 197 -29.31 30.16 12.13
CA MET A 197 -28.96 28.82 11.72
C MET A 197 -30.12 28.20 10.94
N VAL A 198 -29.92 27.87 9.67
CA VAL A 198 -30.93 27.23 8.81
C VAL A 198 -30.83 25.74 8.82
N SER A 199 -29.67 25.20 9.22
CA SER A 199 -29.40 23.77 9.44
C SER A 199 -28.29 23.61 10.48
N SER A 200 -28.00 22.38 10.85
CA SER A 200 -26.84 22.08 11.72
C SER A 200 -25.48 22.43 11.11
N THR A 201 -25.42 22.78 9.82
CA THR A 201 -24.19 23.08 9.10
C THR A 201 -24.15 24.48 8.50
N THR A 202 -25.26 25.20 8.45
CA THR A 202 -25.40 26.41 7.62
C THR A 202 -25.97 27.58 8.42
N MET A 203 -25.23 28.67 8.41
CA MET A 203 -25.68 29.96 8.92
C MET A 203 -26.14 30.83 7.74
N ARG A 204 -27.35 31.40 7.83
CA ARG A 204 -27.88 32.36 6.86
C ARG A 204 -27.71 33.77 7.35
N VAL A 205 -27.18 34.62 6.48
CA VAL A 205 -27.10 36.07 6.67
C VAL A 205 -28.14 36.74 5.77
N THR A 206 -29.07 37.46 6.35
CA THR A 206 -30.20 38.14 5.64
C THR A 206 -30.21 39.65 5.82
N GLY A 207 -29.50 40.16 6.81
CA GLY A 207 -29.47 41.58 7.11
C GLY A 207 -28.68 42.43 6.10
N ASP A 208 -28.86 43.73 6.17
CA ASP A 208 -28.06 44.70 5.42
C ASP A 208 -26.58 44.63 5.86
N PRO A 209 -25.64 44.33 4.94
CA PRO A 209 -24.24 44.21 5.28
C PRO A 209 -23.61 45.40 5.96
N THR A 210 -24.13 46.61 5.70
CA THR A 210 -23.61 47.86 6.29
C THR A 210 -23.94 48.04 7.77
N ARG A 211 -24.80 47.17 8.30
CA ARG A 211 -25.24 47.20 9.69
C ARG A 211 -24.46 46.29 10.62
N TYR A 212 -23.60 45.42 10.07
CA TYR A 212 -22.71 44.59 10.87
C TYR A 212 -21.55 45.41 11.43
N LEU A 213 -21.44 45.46 12.75
CA LEU A 213 -20.44 46.24 13.48
C LEU A 213 -19.16 45.43 13.70
N SER A 214 -19.32 44.17 14.01
CA SER A 214 -18.23 43.20 14.07
C SER A 214 -18.76 41.79 13.84
N TYR A 215 -17.92 40.93 13.31
CA TYR A 215 -18.19 39.51 13.16
C TYR A 215 -16.87 38.76 13.19
N SER A 216 -16.90 37.57 13.78
CA SER A 216 -15.75 36.64 13.79
C SER A 216 -16.22 35.21 13.85
N LEU A 217 -15.45 34.34 13.22
CA LEU A 217 -15.48 32.89 13.36
C LEU A 217 -14.25 32.46 14.10
N THR A 218 -14.41 31.94 15.30
CA THR A 218 -13.31 31.47 16.15
C THR A 218 -13.31 29.96 16.21
N LEU A 219 -12.16 29.34 15.95
CA LEU A 219 -11.93 27.91 16.10
C LEU A 219 -10.84 27.72 17.15
N THR A 220 -11.18 27.04 18.25
CA THR A 220 -10.21 26.74 19.32
C THR A 220 -9.79 25.28 19.28
N SER A 221 -8.65 25.01 18.62
CA SER A 221 -8.10 23.68 18.54
C SER A 221 -7.37 23.29 19.82
N THR A 222 -7.56 22.05 20.25
CA THR A 222 -6.82 21.46 21.37
C THR A 222 -5.60 20.63 20.90
N THR A 223 -5.36 20.56 19.58
CA THR A 223 -4.28 19.82 18.97
C THR A 223 -3.29 20.74 18.26
N THR A 224 -2.09 20.24 18.01
CA THR A 224 -1.02 20.97 17.31
C THR A 224 -0.93 20.59 15.83
N SER A 225 -1.83 19.72 15.37
CA SER A 225 -1.87 19.27 13.97
C SER A 225 -2.12 20.42 12.99
N ILE A 226 -1.57 20.28 11.79
CA ILE A 226 -1.79 21.25 10.72
C ILE A 226 -3.20 21.09 10.17
N TYR A 227 -3.90 22.19 10.05
CA TYR A 227 -5.22 22.22 9.46
C TYR A 227 -5.45 23.49 8.63
N LYS A 228 -6.49 23.48 7.84
CA LYS A 228 -6.96 24.61 7.03
C LYS A 228 -8.44 24.81 7.26
N VAL A 229 -8.88 26.05 7.32
CA VAL A 229 -10.30 26.40 7.40
C VAL A 229 -10.70 27.13 6.13
N SER A 230 -11.81 26.68 5.55
CA SER A 230 -12.41 27.29 4.37
C SER A 230 -13.81 27.78 4.73
N LEU A 231 -14.09 29.05 4.43
CA LEU A 231 -15.39 29.64 4.55
C LEU A 231 -16.05 29.75 3.18
N GLN A 232 -17.21 29.13 3.01
CA GLN A 232 -17.97 29.22 1.77
C GLN A 232 -19.25 29.98 1.98
N LYS A 233 -19.62 30.81 0.99
CA LYS A 233 -20.92 31.48 0.86
C LYS A 233 -21.62 30.96 -0.39
N ASP A 234 -22.82 30.45 -0.24
CA ASP A 234 -23.63 29.89 -1.34
C ASP A 234 -22.87 28.85 -2.16
N GLY A 235 -22.00 28.06 -1.47
CA GLY A 235 -21.16 27.01 -2.10
C GLY A 235 -19.88 27.51 -2.78
N ILE A 236 -19.56 28.82 -2.69
CA ILE A 236 -18.35 29.41 -3.24
C ILE A 236 -17.41 29.80 -2.10
N GLU A 237 -16.13 29.39 -2.18
CA GLU A 237 -15.14 29.80 -1.19
C GLU A 237 -14.93 31.32 -1.21
N VAL A 238 -15.12 31.94 -0.07
CA VAL A 238 -14.96 33.40 0.13
C VAL A 238 -13.72 33.71 0.98
N TYR A 239 -13.26 32.77 1.77
CA TYR A 239 -12.02 32.89 2.56
C TYR A 239 -11.40 31.53 2.86
N ASN A 240 -10.10 31.53 3.06
CA ASN A 240 -9.29 30.34 3.33
C ASN A 240 -8.04 30.74 4.13
N THR A 241 -7.83 30.08 5.26
CA THR A 241 -6.73 30.43 6.16
C THR A 241 -5.33 30.05 5.65
N GLY A 242 -5.23 29.22 4.56
CA GLY A 242 -4.02 28.48 4.35
C GLY A 242 -3.75 27.48 5.48
N ASN A 243 -2.53 27.00 5.59
CA ASN A 243 -2.15 26.05 6.65
C ASN A 243 -1.99 26.76 8.00
N VAL A 244 -2.77 26.34 8.99
CA VAL A 244 -2.66 26.74 10.38
C VAL A 244 -1.89 25.67 11.13
N ASN A 245 -0.80 26.05 11.81
CA ASN A 245 0.05 25.13 12.57
C ASN A 245 -0.42 24.99 14.02
N GLY A 246 -1.53 24.29 14.20
CA GLY A 246 -2.14 24.12 15.53
C GLY A 246 -2.69 25.40 16.15
N GLY A 247 -3.27 25.26 17.34
CA GLY A 247 -3.80 26.39 18.10
C GLY A 247 -5.12 26.92 17.58
N SER A 248 -5.49 28.11 18.06
CA SER A 248 -6.74 28.78 17.69
C SER A 248 -6.55 29.65 16.45
N VAL A 249 -7.62 29.77 15.66
CA VAL A 249 -7.70 30.70 14.53
C VAL A 249 -8.94 31.56 14.69
N ILE A 250 -8.82 32.85 14.37
CA ILE A 250 -9.93 33.77 14.29
C ILE A 250 -9.97 34.31 12.87
N ILE A 251 -11.13 34.21 12.26
CA ILE A 251 -11.44 34.75 10.93
C ILE A 251 -12.44 35.87 11.14
N ASP A 252 -12.06 37.08 10.84
CA ASP A 252 -12.87 38.26 11.16
C ASP A 252 -13.06 39.22 9.97
N GLN A 253 -13.53 40.39 10.25
CA GLN A 253 -13.81 41.43 9.25
C GLN A 253 -12.59 41.97 8.51
N ALA A 254 -11.38 41.64 8.94
CA ALA A 254 -10.14 41.92 8.19
C ALA A 254 -9.88 40.88 7.11
N ASP A 255 -10.42 39.68 7.27
CA ASP A 255 -10.21 38.53 6.39
C ASP A 255 -11.25 38.44 5.27
N PHE A 256 -12.53 38.77 5.56
CA PHE A 256 -13.57 38.70 4.57
C PHE A 256 -14.68 39.74 4.86
N ASN A 257 -15.50 40.08 3.86
CA ASN A 257 -16.68 40.90 4.01
C ASN A 257 -17.92 40.03 4.15
N ILE A 258 -18.69 40.26 5.23
CA ILE A 258 -19.96 39.56 5.39
C ILE A 258 -21.00 40.14 4.43
N GLU A 259 -21.66 39.26 3.68
CA GLU A 259 -22.71 39.57 2.71
C GLU A 259 -23.93 38.69 2.97
N GLN A 260 -25.05 39.02 2.34
CA GLN A 260 -26.24 38.14 2.38
C GLN A 260 -25.92 36.82 1.67
N GLY A 261 -26.33 35.69 2.26
CA GLY A 261 -26.12 34.34 1.72
C GLY A 261 -26.03 33.29 2.81
N ASP A 262 -25.84 32.08 2.38
CA ASP A 262 -25.69 30.89 3.23
C ASP A 262 -24.21 30.55 3.44
N TYR A 263 -23.75 30.62 4.67
CA TYR A 263 -22.39 30.39 5.06
C TYR A 263 -22.20 28.98 5.61
N THR A 264 -21.17 28.30 5.13
CA THR A 264 -20.70 26.98 5.60
C THR A 264 -19.23 27.04 5.90
N VAL A 265 -18.81 26.33 6.94
CA VAL A 265 -17.42 26.26 7.39
C VAL A 265 -16.91 24.84 7.11
N TYR A 266 -15.75 24.76 6.49
CA TYR A 266 -15.08 23.49 6.22
C TYR A 266 -13.73 23.48 6.91
N ILE A 267 -13.38 22.31 7.46
CA ILE A 267 -12.06 22.05 8.02
C ILE A 267 -11.41 20.98 7.16
N GLU A 268 -10.15 21.17 6.86
CA GLU A 268 -9.30 20.22 6.15
C GLU A 268 -8.09 19.90 7.03
N SER A 269 -7.82 18.63 7.27
CA SER A 269 -6.61 18.18 7.95
C SER A 269 -6.29 16.74 7.57
N ASN A 270 -5.01 16.37 7.66
CA ASN A 270 -4.60 14.98 7.54
C ASN A 270 -4.82 14.20 8.83
N ASP A 271 -4.99 14.90 9.95
CA ASP A 271 -5.12 14.32 11.28
C ASP A 271 -6.54 14.46 11.82
N THR A 272 -6.91 13.53 12.69
CA THR A 272 -8.11 13.70 13.52
C THR A 272 -7.84 14.80 14.55
N MET A 273 -8.72 15.78 14.64
CA MET A 273 -8.57 16.95 15.49
C MET A 273 -9.77 17.13 16.40
N THR A 274 -9.53 17.74 17.54
CA THR A 274 -10.59 18.18 18.44
C THR A 274 -10.51 19.68 18.60
N PHE A 275 -11.61 20.34 18.36
CA PHE A 275 -11.83 21.73 18.68
C PHE A 275 -12.68 21.79 19.96
N SER A 276 -12.21 22.50 20.98
CA SER A 276 -12.99 22.69 22.20
C SER A 276 -14.24 23.49 21.90
N GLU A 277 -14.16 24.38 20.93
CA GLU A 277 -15.28 25.19 20.46
C GLU A 277 -15.00 25.73 19.07
N ILE A 278 -16.05 25.83 18.26
CA ILE A 278 -16.10 26.61 17.04
C ILE A 278 -17.32 27.55 17.16
N GLU A 279 -17.10 28.84 16.99
CA GLU A 279 -18.10 29.82 17.36
C GLU A 279 -18.14 30.97 16.36
N TRP A 280 -19.37 31.35 15.98
CA TRP A 280 -19.66 32.61 15.30
C TRP A 280 -20.12 33.63 16.28
N ASP A 281 -19.46 34.79 16.34
CA ASP A 281 -19.88 35.97 17.04
C ASP A 281 -20.22 37.09 16.05
N ILE A 282 -21.40 37.65 16.14
CA ILE A 282 -21.87 38.67 15.22
C ILE A 282 -22.56 39.78 16.01
N LEU A 283 -22.10 41.00 15.82
CA LEU A 283 -22.68 42.23 16.40
C LEU A 283 -23.18 43.11 15.28
N TYR A 284 -24.44 43.56 15.38
CA TYR A 284 -25.03 44.46 14.42
C TYR A 284 -25.83 45.62 15.03
N ASN A 285 -25.98 46.65 14.25
CA ASN A 285 -26.67 47.86 14.62
C ASN A 285 -28.18 47.77 14.27
N LEU A 286 -29.04 47.84 15.27
CA LEU A 286 -30.49 47.84 15.09
C LEU A 286 -31.06 49.21 14.67
N GLY A 287 -30.23 50.25 14.73
CA GLY A 287 -30.67 51.64 14.57
C GLY A 287 -31.04 52.31 15.88
N GLY A 288 -31.11 53.65 15.88
CA GLY A 288 -31.48 54.41 17.08
C GLY A 288 -30.49 54.30 18.25
N GLY A 289 -29.25 53.86 18.01
CA GLY A 289 -28.22 53.65 19.04
C GLY A 289 -28.29 52.29 19.74
N SER A 290 -29.13 51.40 19.30
CA SER A 290 -29.24 50.02 19.82
C SER A 290 -28.41 49.03 19.01
N THR A 291 -27.82 48.03 19.68
CA THR A 291 -27.08 46.94 19.08
C THR A 291 -27.66 45.59 19.49
N ALA A 292 -27.44 44.57 18.69
CA ALA A 292 -27.75 43.19 19.01
C ALA A 292 -26.57 42.29 18.67
N ALA A 293 -26.42 41.22 19.43
CA ALA A 293 -25.40 40.21 19.20
C ALA A 293 -26.04 38.84 18.95
N SER A 294 -25.44 38.07 18.06
CA SER A 294 -25.75 36.66 17.84
C SER A 294 -24.49 35.83 18.05
N ASN A 295 -24.67 34.72 18.71
CA ASN A 295 -23.60 33.78 19.00
C ASN A 295 -24.08 32.38 18.60
N TYR A 296 -23.26 31.67 17.81
CA TYR A 296 -23.57 30.34 17.32
C TYR A 296 -22.38 29.42 17.59
N PRO A 297 -22.34 28.78 18.78
CA PRO A 297 -21.29 27.80 19.11
C PRO A 297 -21.65 26.40 18.62
N THR A 298 -20.64 25.56 18.40
CA THR A 298 -20.81 24.09 18.18
C THR A 298 -20.67 23.30 19.47
N GLY A 299 -20.06 23.85 20.52
CA GLY A 299 -19.45 23.08 21.60
C GLY A 299 -18.23 22.30 21.08
N THR A 300 -17.87 21.20 21.75
CA THR A 300 -16.74 20.38 21.32
C THR A 300 -17.01 19.75 19.95
N TYR A 301 -16.19 20.08 18.98
CA TYR A 301 -16.27 19.54 17.62
C TYR A 301 -15.10 18.60 17.34
N ASN A 302 -15.40 17.37 16.90
CA ASN A 302 -14.40 16.39 16.54
C ASN A 302 -14.35 16.25 15.01
N TYR A 303 -13.28 16.75 14.43
CA TYR A 303 -12.95 16.50 13.03
C TYR A 303 -12.29 15.13 12.93
N ILE A 304 -12.90 14.23 12.19
CA ILE A 304 -12.36 12.91 11.93
C ILE A 304 -11.78 12.95 10.51
N SER A 305 -10.47 12.84 10.39
CA SER A 305 -9.85 12.71 9.10
C SER A 305 -10.33 11.40 8.44
N THR A 306 -11.03 11.52 7.33
CA THR A 306 -11.54 10.38 6.55
C THR A 306 -10.76 10.28 5.25
N PHE A 307 -9.46 10.27 5.34
CA PHE A 307 -8.60 10.12 4.18
C PHE A 307 -8.81 8.74 3.55
N ASN A 308 -9.32 8.71 2.33
CA ASN A 308 -9.52 7.45 1.60
C ASN A 308 -8.22 6.98 1.01
N PHE A 309 -7.90 5.72 1.26
CA PHE A 309 -6.74 5.06 0.69
C PHE A 309 -7.18 4.28 -0.57
N TYR A 310 -6.73 4.72 -1.73
CA TYR A 310 -7.01 4.05 -3.00
C TYR A 310 -5.85 3.14 -3.36
N ILE A 311 -6.08 1.83 -3.37
CA ILE A 311 -5.04 0.84 -3.69
C ILE A 311 -4.44 1.10 -5.06
N SER A 312 -5.27 1.40 -6.06
CA SER A 312 -4.81 1.72 -7.42
C SER A 312 -3.81 2.88 -7.48
N GLN A 313 -3.91 3.83 -6.55
CA GLN A 313 -2.98 4.96 -6.45
C GLN A 313 -1.72 4.64 -5.65
N GLN A 314 -1.76 3.65 -4.76
CA GLN A 314 -0.67 3.31 -3.85
C GLN A 314 0.09 2.04 -4.26
N ILE A 315 -0.49 1.19 -5.11
CA ILE A 315 0.19 0.00 -5.59
C ILE A 315 1.44 0.38 -6.40
N PRO A 316 2.57 -0.33 -6.24
CA PRO A 316 3.81 -0.03 -6.94
C PRO A 316 3.64 0.07 -8.47
N GLU A 317 4.36 0.99 -9.08
CA GLU A 317 4.36 1.17 -10.54
C GLU A 317 5.09 0.01 -11.23
N MET A 318 4.35 -1.00 -11.60
CA MET A 318 4.84 -2.19 -12.28
C MET A 318 3.88 -2.58 -13.40
N LYS A 319 4.38 -3.07 -14.52
CA LYS A 319 3.53 -3.65 -15.55
C LYS A 319 2.86 -4.91 -15.04
N THR A 320 1.60 -5.11 -15.39
CA THR A 320 0.81 -6.28 -14.98
C THR A 320 1.48 -7.57 -15.44
N ILE A 321 2.04 -7.57 -16.65
CA ILE A 321 2.77 -8.73 -17.19
C ILE A 321 4.05 -9.04 -16.39
N ASP A 322 4.78 -8.00 -15.94
CA ASP A 322 6.01 -8.19 -15.16
C ASP A 322 5.69 -8.75 -13.77
N PHE A 323 4.58 -8.28 -13.16
CA PHE A 323 4.09 -8.82 -11.90
C PHE A 323 3.75 -10.31 -12.03
N LEU A 324 2.93 -10.67 -13.01
CA LEU A 324 2.52 -12.05 -13.24
C LEU A 324 3.72 -12.95 -13.55
N THR A 325 4.62 -12.49 -14.41
CA THR A 325 5.87 -13.21 -14.72
C THR A 325 6.76 -13.36 -13.48
N GLY A 326 6.77 -12.34 -12.62
CA GLY A 326 7.47 -12.37 -11.34
C GLY A 326 6.96 -13.48 -10.42
N ILE A 327 5.64 -13.60 -10.29
CA ILE A 327 5.00 -14.68 -9.52
C ILE A 327 5.32 -16.05 -10.15
N PHE A 328 5.26 -16.17 -11.48
CA PHE A 328 5.59 -17.40 -12.18
C PHE A 328 7.04 -17.82 -11.94
N LYS A 329 7.99 -16.89 -11.98
CA LYS A 329 9.39 -17.15 -11.66
C LYS A 329 9.60 -17.52 -10.19
N THR A 330 8.85 -16.88 -9.26
CA THR A 330 8.98 -17.15 -7.82
C THR A 330 8.60 -18.59 -7.48
N PHE A 331 7.59 -19.14 -8.14
CA PHE A 331 7.06 -20.46 -7.85
C PHE A 331 7.34 -21.49 -8.94
N ASN A 332 8.19 -21.19 -9.92
CA ASN A 332 8.51 -22.06 -11.04
C ASN A 332 7.25 -22.58 -11.76
N LEU A 333 6.37 -21.64 -12.14
CA LEU A 333 5.10 -21.96 -12.77
C LEU A 333 5.19 -22.02 -14.28
N THR A 334 4.34 -22.85 -14.83
CA THR A 334 4.00 -22.88 -16.26
C THR A 334 2.51 -22.64 -16.45
N ALA A 335 2.14 -22.09 -17.61
CA ALA A 335 0.75 -21.86 -17.94
C ALA A 335 0.46 -22.22 -19.40
N TYR A 336 -0.74 -22.72 -19.62
CA TYR A 336 -1.27 -23.00 -20.97
C TYR A 336 -2.78 -22.83 -20.98
N VAL A 337 -3.32 -22.56 -22.15
CA VAL A 337 -4.79 -22.43 -22.31
C VAL A 337 -5.39 -23.81 -22.54
N ASP A 338 -6.38 -24.18 -21.74
CA ASP A 338 -7.23 -25.35 -22.01
C ASP A 338 -8.11 -25.04 -23.24
N LYS A 339 -8.05 -25.94 -24.22
CA LYS A 339 -8.79 -25.76 -25.49
C LYS A 339 -10.30 -25.95 -25.35
N ILE A 340 -10.75 -26.61 -24.30
CA ILE A 340 -12.18 -26.93 -24.08
C ILE A 340 -12.85 -25.83 -23.29
N SER A 341 -12.28 -25.45 -22.13
CA SER A 341 -12.84 -24.43 -21.26
C SER A 341 -12.41 -23.00 -21.65
N GLY A 342 -11.25 -22.85 -22.28
CA GLY A 342 -10.63 -21.55 -22.52
C GLY A 342 -9.86 -21.00 -21.33
N ASP A 343 -9.85 -21.72 -20.21
CA ASP A 343 -9.18 -21.30 -18.98
C ASP A 343 -7.67 -21.39 -19.11
N ILE A 344 -6.98 -20.55 -18.34
CA ILE A 344 -5.53 -20.60 -18.23
C ILE A 344 -5.18 -21.55 -17.08
N ILE A 345 -4.70 -22.74 -17.45
CA ILE A 345 -4.22 -23.72 -16.50
C ILE A 345 -2.85 -23.29 -16.01
N VAL A 346 -2.69 -23.14 -14.70
CA VAL A 346 -1.44 -22.74 -14.04
C VAL A 346 -1.01 -23.84 -13.08
N LYS A 347 0.18 -24.39 -13.30
CA LYS A 347 0.75 -25.47 -12.47
C LYS A 347 2.22 -25.19 -12.18
N THR A 348 2.74 -25.79 -11.12
CA THR A 348 4.20 -25.88 -10.98
C THR A 348 4.77 -26.68 -12.14
N LEU A 349 6.02 -26.43 -12.50
CA LEU A 349 6.64 -27.18 -13.59
C LEU A 349 6.71 -28.68 -13.27
N ASP A 350 6.92 -29.04 -11.99
CA ASP A 350 6.95 -30.41 -11.52
C ASP A 350 5.60 -31.11 -11.70
N ASP A 351 4.50 -30.46 -11.28
CA ASP A 351 3.15 -30.99 -11.47
C ASP A 351 2.81 -31.14 -12.95
N PHE A 352 3.19 -30.15 -13.76
CA PHE A 352 2.98 -30.21 -15.22
C PHE A 352 3.64 -31.44 -15.86
N TYR A 353 4.87 -31.77 -15.45
CA TYR A 353 5.56 -32.95 -15.98
C TYR A 353 5.05 -34.26 -15.38
N SER A 354 4.64 -34.24 -14.09
CA SER A 354 4.10 -35.46 -13.45
C SER A 354 2.75 -35.88 -14.01
N ASP A 355 1.93 -34.88 -14.40
CA ASP A 355 0.61 -35.12 -15.02
C ASP A 355 0.72 -35.47 -16.52
N GLY A 356 1.92 -35.46 -17.08
CA GLY A 356 2.18 -35.72 -18.47
C GLY A 356 1.88 -37.17 -18.85
N VAL A 357 1.35 -37.36 -20.05
CA VAL A 357 1.12 -38.68 -20.62
C VAL A 357 2.36 -39.10 -21.48
N SER A 358 2.88 -40.26 -21.20
CA SER A 358 3.98 -40.83 -22.03
C SER A 358 3.45 -41.40 -23.35
N PHE A 359 4.01 -40.96 -24.45
CA PHE A 359 3.69 -41.49 -25.77
C PHE A 359 4.90 -42.25 -26.34
N ASP A 360 4.67 -43.45 -26.81
CA ASP A 360 5.67 -44.18 -27.59
C ASP A 360 5.72 -43.64 -29.03
N ILE A 361 6.80 -42.90 -29.32
CA ILE A 361 7.05 -42.30 -30.63
C ILE A 361 8.11 -43.10 -31.44
N THR A 362 8.55 -44.25 -30.98
CA THR A 362 9.66 -45.04 -31.56
C THR A 362 9.51 -45.25 -33.05
N LYS A 363 8.30 -45.55 -33.52
CA LYS A 363 8.00 -45.77 -34.96
C LYS A 363 8.11 -44.51 -35.84
N TYR A 364 8.20 -43.32 -35.23
CA TYR A 364 8.32 -42.05 -35.95
C TYR A 364 9.72 -41.44 -35.86
N ILE A 365 10.66 -42.12 -35.17
CA ILE A 365 12.02 -41.65 -35.00
C ILE A 365 12.90 -42.16 -36.16
N ASP A 366 13.61 -41.24 -36.79
CA ASP A 366 14.66 -41.56 -37.74
C ASP A 366 15.98 -41.88 -36.99
N ASN A 367 16.34 -43.16 -36.93
CA ASN A 367 17.53 -43.63 -36.25
C ASN A 367 18.82 -43.53 -37.10
N SER A 368 18.73 -42.99 -38.31
CA SER A 368 19.90 -42.87 -39.21
C SER A 368 20.95 -41.88 -38.70
N LYS A 369 20.55 -40.96 -37.84
CA LYS A 369 21.42 -39.96 -37.21
C LYS A 369 21.03 -39.76 -35.73
N SER A 370 22.02 -39.71 -34.87
CA SER A 370 21.85 -39.36 -33.47
C SER A 370 22.90 -38.34 -33.03
N SER A 371 22.53 -37.47 -32.13
CA SER A 371 23.46 -36.57 -31.46
C SER A 371 23.20 -36.58 -29.96
N VAL A 372 24.26 -36.52 -29.19
CA VAL A 372 24.20 -36.43 -27.73
C VAL A 372 24.70 -35.04 -27.34
N ASN A 373 23.85 -34.30 -26.66
CA ASN A 373 24.19 -33.00 -26.13
C ASN A 373 24.10 -33.00 -24.60
N ILE A 374 24.89 -32.18 -23.95
CA ILE A 374 24.81 -31.97 -22.50
C ILE A 374 23.51 -31.23 -22.20
N SER A 375 22.68 -31.77 -21.30
CA SER A 375 21.33 -31.27 -21.04
C SER A 375 21.27 -29.95 -20.26
N LEU A 376 22.27 -29.63 -19.47
CA LEU A 376 22.37 -28.38 -18.70
C LEU A 376 23.79 -27.83 -18.85
N PRO A 377 24.01 -26.86 -19.77
CA PRO A 377 25.34 -26.32 -20.03
C PRO A 377 25.83 -25.35 -18.96
N TYR A 378 25.00 -24.96 -18.02
CA TYR A 378 25.32 -23.91 -17.05
C TYR A 378 26.18 -24.41 -15.91
N LYS A 379 27.32 -23.73 -15.70
CA LYS A 379 28.21 -23.95 -14.56
C LYS A 379 27.58 -23.54 -13.24
N GLU A 380 26.77 -22.48 -13.29
CA GLU A 380 26.11 -21.89 -12.12
C GLU A 380 24.71 -21.41 -12.49
N ILE A 381 23.74 -21.66 -11.63
CA ILE A 381 22.40 -21.13 -11.74
C ILE A 381 22.13 -20.28 -10.49
N ASN A 382 21.86 -18.99 -10.71
CA ASN A 382 21.57 -18.04 -9.64
C ASN A 382 20.07 -17.76 -9.55
N PHE A 383 19.55 -17.75 -8.33
CA PHE A 383 18.20 -17.30 -7.98
C PHE A 383 18.35 -16.06 -7.15
N GLU A 384 17.80 -14.94 -7.62
CA GLU A 384 17.95 -13.66 -6.94
C GLU A 384 16.74 -12.74 -7.13
N HIS A 385 16.55 -11.85 -6.17
CA HIS A 385 15.65 -10.72 -6.30
C HIS A 385 16.36 -9.54 -6.99
N GLU A 386 15.65 -8.73 -7.76
CA GLU A 386 16.27 -7.62 -8.49
C GLU A 386 16.78 -6.50 -7.58
N ASP A 387 16.18 -6.35 -6.40
CA ASP A 387 16.58 -5.31 -5.45
C ASP A 387 16.76 -5.88 -4.04
N THR A 388 17.97 -5.73 -3.54
CA THR A 388 18.38 -6.13 -2.18
C THR A 388 19.26 -5.07 -1.52
N LYS A 389 19.00 -3.79 -1.85
CA LYS A 389 19.82 -2.65 -1.43
C LYS A 389 19.39 -2.02 -0.12
N THR A 390 18.39 -2.58 0.56
CA THR A 390 17.99 -2.07 1.87
C THR A 390 19.11 -2.13 2.88
N PHE A 391 19.13 -1.18 3.82
CA PHE A 391 20.20 -1.02 4.81
C PHE A 391 20.64 -2.33 5.45
N LEU A 392 19.72 -3.13 6.00
CA LEU A 392 20.07 -4.40 6.64
C LEU A 392 20.59 -5.46 5.65
N ALA A 393 20.09 -5.48 4.41
CA ALA A 393 20.56 -6.37 3.37
C ALA A 393 21.98 -5.99 2.92
N ALA A 394 22.25 -4.69 2.77
CA ALA A 394 23.59 -4.18 2.44
C ALA A 394 24.60 -4.51 3.55
N LYS A 395 24.24 -4.27 4.82
CA LYS A 395 25.09 -4.62 5.97
C LYS A 395 25.36 -6.12 6.07
N HIS A 396 24.35 -6.97 5.81
CA HIS A 396 24.54 -8.40 5.72
C HIS A 396 25.56 -8.78 4.63
N SER A 397 25.39 -8.20 3.44
CA SER A 397 26.29 -8.47 2.32
C SER A 397 27.72 -8.06 2.61
N GLN A 398 27.92 -6.92 3.25
CA GLN A 398 29.25 -6.45 3.70
C GLN A 398 29.87 -7.37 4.75
N GLN A 399 29.08 -7.82 5.73
CA GLN A 399 29.58 -8.63 6.84
C GLN A 399 29.89 -10.07 6.46
N PHE A 400 29.08 -10.67 5.59
CA PHE A 400 29.17 -12.11 5.29
C PHE A 400 29.70 -12.41 3.89
N GLY A 401 29.94 -11.40 3.04
CA GLY A 401 30.39 -11.58 1.66
C GLY A 401 29.38 -12.27 0.74
N LYS A 402 28.11 -12.34 1.17
CA LYS A 402 27.01 -12.96 0.43
C LYS A 402 25.86 -11.97 0.26
N THR A 403 25.39 -11.82 -0.97
CA THR A 403 24.21 -10.99 -1.25
C THR A 403 22.98 -11.59 -0.57
N TRP A 404 22.29 -10.78 0.22
CA TRP A 404 21.03 -11.18 0.83
C TRP A 404 19.96 -11.44 -0.25
N GLY A 405 19.20 -12.52 -0.10
CA GLY A 405 18.17 -12.89 -1.07
C GLY A 405 18.70 -13.50 -2.37
N LYS A 406 19.96 -13.90 -2.41
CA LYS A 406 20.55 -14.67 -3.51
C LYS A 406 20.86 -16.08 -3.05
N ASP A 407 20.47 -17.06 -3.84
CA ASP A 407 20.91 -18.46 -3.72
C ASP A 407 21.53 -18.92 -5.04
N SER A 408 22.50 -19.80 -4.98
CA SER A 408 23.23 -20.27 -6.16
C SER A 408 23.36 -21.79 -6.14
N TYR A 409 23.02 -22.39 -7.26
CA TYR A 409 23.33 -23.79 -7.52
C TYR A 409 24.59 -23.86 -8.38
N VAL A 410 25.61 -24.52 -7.88
CA VAL A 410 26.85 -24.73 -8.61
C VAL A 410 26.86 -26.17 -9.12
N GLY A 411 26.81 -26.33 -10.44
CA GLY A 411 27.03 -27.63 -11.11
C GLY A 411 28.48 -28.06 -10.95
N GLY A 412 28.74 -29.36 -10.97
CA GLY A 412 30.10 -29.88 -10.77
C GLY A 412 31.12 -29.33 -11.78
N GLU A 413 32.41 -29.48 -11.48
CA GLU A 413 33.56 -28.96 -12.24
C GLU A 413 33.59 -29.31 -13.74
N LYS A 414 32.76 -30.26 -14.17
CA LYS A 414 32.67 -30.73 -15.55
C LYS A 414 31.74 -29.92 -16.46
N LEU A 415 31.06 -28.90 -15.91
CA LEU A 415 30.15 -28.07 -16.69
C LEU A 415 30.85 -26.77 -17.08
N ASP A 416 31.13 -26.60 -18.37
CA ASP A 416 31.84 -25.44 -18.95
C ASP A 416 30.87 -24.31 -19.37
N GLY A 417 29.57 -24.44 -19.09
CA GLY A 417 28.57 -23.46 -19.44
C GLY A 417 28.69 -22.16 -18.64
N GLY A 418 28.07 -21.09 -19.14
CA GLY A 418 28.00 -19.80 -18.46
C GLY A 418 27.17 -19.81 -17.17
N ILE A 419 26.97 -18.66 -16.61
CA ILE A 419 26.08 -18.43 -15.46
C ILE A 419 24.67 -18.10 -15.97
N TYR A 420 23.69 -18.81 -15.49
CA TYR A 420 22.28 -18.49 -15.73
C TYR A 420 21.65 -17.88 -14.49
N SER A 421 21.06 -16.67 -14.60
CA SER A 421 20.42 -15.98 -13.48
C SER A 421 18.93 -15.86 -13.68
N ILE A 422 18.17 -16.38 -12.73
CA ILE A 422 16.73 -16.20 -12.63
C ILE A 422 16.50 -15.04 -11.65
N LYS A 423 16.01 -13.91 -12.19
CA LYS A 423 15.71 -12.71 -11.41
C LYS A 423 14.23 -12.48 -11.34
N THR A 424 13.72 -12.28 -10.11
CA THR A 424 12.36 -11.83 -9.91
C THR A 424 12.33 -10.31 -9.81
N PRO A 425 11.30 -9.65 -10.36
CA PRO A 425 11.20 -8.19 -10.37
C PRO A 425 10.72 -7.63 -9.01
N PHE A 426 10.94 -8.38 -7.95
CA PHE A 426 10.56 -8.02 -6.59
C PHE A 426 11.77 -7.71 -5.74
N SER A 427 11.55 -6.91 -4.71
CA SER A 427 12.51 -6.69 -3.63
C SER A 427 12.34 -7.75 -2.56
N GLN A 428 13.42 -8.02 -1.85
CA GLN A 428 13.41 -8.78 -0.62
C GLN A 428 14.03 -7.95 0.50
N LEU A 429 13.39 -7.95 1.65
CA LEU A 429 13.82 -7.23 2.82
C LEU A 429 14.42 -8.19 3.84
N LYS A 430 15.52 -7.79 4.46
CA LYS A 430 16.00 -8.46 5.66
C LYS A 430 15.27 -7.85 6.87
N TYR A 431 14.52 -8.66 7.57
CA TYR A 431 13.80 -8.26 8.76
C TYR A 431 14.68 -8.36 9.99
N GLU A 432 14.47 -7.45 10.94
CA GLU A 432 15.17 -7.40 12.20
C GLU A 432 14.27 -7.94 13.32
N ARG A 433 14.78 -8.87 14.12
CA ARG A 433 14.15 -9.21 15.39
C ARG A 433 14.52 -8.12 16.38
N LEU A 434 13.53 -7.51 16.99
CA LEU A 434 13.77 -6.50 18.00
C LEU A 434 14.38 -7.12 19.24
N VAL A 435 15.44 -6.49 19.73
CA VAL A 435 16.04 -6.77 21.03
C VAL A 435 15.56 -5.68 21.98
N ASP A 436 15.15 -6.07 23.16
CA ASP A 436 14.84 -5.11 24.22
C ASP A 436 16.11 -4.42 24.67
N VAL A 437 16.21 -3.13 24.42
CA VAL A 437 17.40 -2.32 24.72
C VAL A 437 17.67 -2.30 26.25
N ALA A 438 16.63 -2.33 27.06
CA ALA A 438 16.76 -2.27 28.51
C ALA A 438 17.32 -3.56 29.12
N THR A 439 16.91 -4.71 28.60
CA THR A 439 17.25 -6.02 29.20
C THR A 439 18.24 -6.82 28.37
N GLY A 440 18.44 -6.43 27.09
CA GLY A 440 19.23 -7.21 26.13
C GLY A 440 18.55 -8.49 25.65
N ASN A 441 17.29 -8.74 26.04
CA ASN A 441 16.57 -9.93 25.66
C ASN A 441 15.94 -9.82 24.26
N ASN A 442 15.89 -10.93 23.56
CA ASN A 442 15.16 -10.99 22.29
C ASN A 442 13.66 -10.88 22.52
N THR A 443 13.00 -10.04 21.74
CA THR A 443 11.53 -10.01 21.67
C THR A 443 11.03 -11.02 20.64
N THR A 444 9.72 -11.19 20.56
CA THR A 444 9.07 -11.99 19.52
C THR A 444 8.78 -11.18 18.26
N ALA A 445 8.89 -9.87 18.30
CA ALA A 445 8.57 -9.00 17.19
C ALA A 445 9.71 -8.91 16.17
N GLN A 446 9.35 -9.02 14.90
CA GLN A 446 10.22 -8.68 13.76
C GLN A 446 9.68 -7.43 13.09
N VAL A 447 10.58 -6.58 12.65
CA VAL A 447 10.25 -5.34 11.95
C VAL A 447 10.95 -5.29 10.61
N GLY A 448 10.32 -4.68 9.64
CA GLY A 448 10.90 -4.32 8.37
C GLY A 448 11.37 -2.86 8.40
N TYR A 449 12.50 -2.60 7.75
CA TYR A 449 13.06 -1.26 7.65
C TYR A 449 13.52 -1.02 6.21
N PHE A 450 12.64 -0.32 5.45
CA PHE A 450 12.82 -0.14 4.01
C PHE A 450 13.45 1.21 3.71
N VAL A 451 14.73 1.31 3.95
CA VAL A 451 15.58 2.47 3.64
C VAL A 451 16.85 1.99 2.96
N ASP A 452 17.56 2.93 2.32
CA ASP A 452 18.82 2.62 1.67
C ASP A 452 20.02 2.51 2.66
N ASP A 453 21.23 2.36 2.14
CA ASP A 453 22.46 2.24 2.95
C ASP A 453 22.80 3.53 3.72
N ASN A 454 22.26 4.67 3.32
CA ASN A 454 22.39 5.96 4.02
C ASN A 454 21.27 6.18 5.05
N GLN A 455 20.37 5.22 5.20
CA GLN A 455 19.18 5.29 6.04
C GLN A 455 18.17 6.33 5.56
N GLU A 456 18.15 6.60 4.26
CA GLU A 456 17.18 7.45 3.62
C GLU A 456 16.08 6.62 2.96
N SER A 457 14.86 7.15 2.98
CA SER A 457 13.72 6.52 2.29
C SER A 457 14.00 6.46 0.79
N TYR A 458 13.82 5.29 0.18
CA TYR A 458 14.05 5.11 -1.25
C TYR A 458 12.96 4.26 -1.90
N PHE A 459 12.95 4.25 -3.23
CA PHE A 459 12.05 3.42 -4.01
C PHE A 459 12.81 2.29 -4.65
N GLY A 460 12.65 1.13 -4.07
CA GLY A 460 13.13 -0.11 -4.64
C GLY A 460 12.10 -0.76 -5.57
N LYS A 461 12.33 -2.01 -5.87
CA LYS A 461 11.35 -2.87 -6.51
C LYS A 461 10.20 -3.17 -5.55
N PRO A 462 9.02 -3.56 -6.06
CA PRO A 462 7.90 -3.95 -5.22
C PRO A 462 8.28 -5.04 -4.21
N LEU A 463 7.92 -4.86 -2.96
CA LEU A 463 8.22 -5.80 -1.88
C LEU A 463 7.07 -6.80 -1.73
N ILE A 464 7.39 -8.10 -1.85
CA ILE A 464 6.49 -9.18 -1.46
C ILE A 464 6.99 -9.84 -0.17
N PHE A 465 6.06 -10.27 0.69
CA PHE A 465 6.40 -10.86 1.99
C PHE A 465 5.26 -11.74 2.51
N TYR A 466 5.58 -12.55 3.52
CA TYR A 466 4.58 -13.28 4.30
C TYR A 466 4.36 -12.58 5.64
N PRO A 467 3.13 -12.12 5.95
CA PRO A 467 2.80 -11.75 7.30
C PRO A 467 2.67 -13.00 8.17
N ILE A 468 3.31 -12.99 9.32
CA ILE A 468 3.16 -14.04 10.32
C ILE A 468 2.23 -13.53 11.40
N ARG A 469 1.16 -14.25 11.65
CA ARG A 469 0.35 -14.02 12.84
C ARG A 469 1.13 -14.50 14.06
N GLN A 470 1.59 -13.56 14.85
CA GLN A 470 2.20 -13.85 16.13
C GLN A 470 1.43 -13.10 17.22
N SER A 471 0.91 -13.84 18.20
CA SER A 471 0.37 -13.21 19.39
C SER A 471 1.51 -12.51 20.13
N THR A 472 1.45 -11.19 20.17
CA THR A 472 2.44 -10.37 20.87
C THR A 472 2.02 -10.14 22.33
N SER A 473 1.53 -11.18 23.00
CA SER A 473 1.16 -11.07 24.41
C SER A 473 2.32 -10.57 25.29
N THR A 474 3.54 -10.69 24.79
CA THR A 474 4.78 -10.25 25.46
C THR A 474 5.42 -9.01 24.81
N THR A 475 4.97 -8.61 23.62
CA THR A 475 5.52 -7.45 22.92
C THR A 475 4.37 -6.56 22.43
N THR A 476 4.01 -5.61 23.24
CA THR A 476 3.07 -4.57 22.88
C THR A 476 3.87 -3.37 22.43
N ILE A 477 3.54 -2.80 21.29
CA ILE A 477 4.18 -1.58 20.81
C ILE A 477 3.42 -0.36 21.30
N SER A 478 4.15 0.70 21.55
CA SER A 478 3.60 2.03 21.75
C SER A 478 3.23 2.63 20.41
N PHE A 479 1.96 2.97 20.23
CA PHE A 479 1.46 3.58 19.02
C PHE A 479 1.04 5.03 19.31
N LEU A 480 1.62 5.98 18.59
CA LEU A 480 1.39 7.39 18.83
C LEU A 480 0.03 7.81 18.24
N LEU A 481 -0.86 8.31 19.10
CA LEU A 481 -2.19 8.83 18.69
C LEU A 481 -2.14 10.31 18.35
N SER A 482 -1.32 11.05 19.10
CA SER A 482 -1.07 12.47 18.95
C SER A 482 0.35 12.73 19.44
N GLU A 483 0.81 13.96 19.38
CA GLU A 483 2.18 14.31 19.80
C GLU A 483 2.53 13.91 21.25
N THR A 484 1.53 13.79 22.11
CA THR A 484 1.73 13.51 23.53
C THR A 484 0.94 12.32 24.05
N ASN A 485 0.15 11.68 23.21
CA ASN A 485 -0.72 10.59 23.62
C ASN A 485 -0.40 9.32 22.81
N HIS A 486 -0.12 8.23 23.50
CA HIS A 486 0.11 6.94 22.90
C HIS A 486 -0.79 5.87 23.52
N GLN A 487 -0.98 4.79 22.79
CA GLN A 487 -1.71 3.62 23.26
C GLN A 487 -0.95 2.34 22.95
N PRO A 488 -1.07 1.32 23.81
CA PRO A 488 -0.54 -0.01 23.51
C PRO A 488 -1.29 -0.60 22.31
N GLN A 489 -0.54 -1.20 21.40
CA GLN A 489 -1.07 -1.85 20.21
C GLN A 489 -0.54 -3.26 20.08
N THR A 490 -1.44 -4.22 19.99
CA THR A 490 -1.09 -5.58 19.62
C THR A 490 -0.86 -5.66 18.11
N VAL A 491 0.22 -6.33 17.71
CA VAL A 491 0.61 -6.49 16.31
C VAL A 491 0.52 -7.95 15.93
N TYR A 492 -0.22 -8.26 14.88
CA TYR A 492 -0.33 -9.60 14.32
C TYR A 492 0.46 -9.77 13.03
N ASN A 493 0.65 -8.69 12.29
CA ASN A 493 1.24 -8.75 10.94
C ASN A 493 2.75 -8.53 11.00
N ILE A 494 3.45 -9.51 11.56
CA ILE A 494 4.90 -9.48 11.65
C ILE A 494 5.46 -10.01 10.32
N PRO A 495 6.27 -9.23 9.61
CA PRO A 495 6.87 -9.67 8.36
C PRO A 495 7.86 -10.82 8.59
N SER A 496 7.94 -11.71 7.61
CA SER A 496 8.78 -12.91 7.67
C SER A 496 9.84 -12.93 6.59
N ASN A 497 11.00 -13.49 6.92
CA ASN A 497 12.07 -13.80 5.97
C ASN A 497 11.82 -15.07 5.13
N SER A 498 10.62 -15.64 5.18
CA SER A 498 10.34 -16.96 4.58
C SER A 498 10.03 -16.90 3.08
N VAL A 499 10.12 -15.74 2.44
CA VAL A 499 9.90 -15.63 0.98
C VAL A 499 11.20 -16.02 0.26
N TYR A 500 11.30 -17.27 -0.10
CA TYR A 500 12.39 -17.79 -0.90
C TYR A 500 11.93 -18.06 -2.32
N LEU A 501 12.85 -17.90 -3.28
CA LEU A 501 12.63 -18.42 -4.62
C LEU A 501 12.57 -19.95 -4.55
N THR A 502 11.58 -20.54 -5.18
CA THR A 502 11.53 -22.00 -5.30
C THR A 502 12.70 -22.46 -6.14
N ARG A 503 13.40 -23.47 -5.65
CA ARG A 503 14.46 -24.11 -6.42
C ARG A 503 13.84 -24.94 -7.54
N LEU A 504 14.45 -24.86 -8.68
CA LEU A 504 14.17 -25.74 -9.82
C LEU A 504 14.65 -27.15 -9.54
#